data_3c964cbc5c2c4e18aeeb46a5cdd30cca
#
_entry.id   3c964cbc5c2c4e18aeeb46a5cdd30cca
#
_cell.length_a   1.000
_cell.length_b   1.000
_cell.length_c   1.000
_cell.angle_alpha   90.00
_cell.angle_beta   90.00
_cell.angle_gamma   90.00
#
_symmetry.space_group_name_H-M   'P 1'
#
loop_
_entity.id
_entity.type
_entity.pdbx_description
1 polymer ?
#
loop_
_entity_poly.entity_id
_entity_poly.type
_entity_poly.pdbx_seq_one_letter_code
_entity_poly.pdbx_strand_id
1 'polypeptide(L)'
;MKRVKAKKSYRILLVLALVLAFASAKGQQVSPVDFMRLNPYQMNANPAVDLPYQSVMSLVIGNIDLNVENTTLRYDNLFEFDAQGRPAIINLRQFANSMKENNYFGLNAGWDLFTLYKRFDKDLWTFNWGVKVQGDAKYSDGLFKLLGYGNGSFLGEDNPVKINMDLNVMAYQEWAVGYQMNVTKQLSVGGRAKLLFGILDVKTEDCHAELYTAPDTYALRLKENVAMKAAMPNAVYVDESGKLMGNGPFSMGELFRNPGFGIDLAAEYRFDEQFSAVAAIHDLGFIYWGKNNLSLTSQLNDAGQFYDDGSFLFSGLDWKQIEQISSDQEYREQFLDTLRQYFQLEFAPLQKYNTALNTNLLLRGNYDFDDQNRFSAQLQGCFLGSGFRPAFTVAYCGSFFDNLNVCATYTMMPHSYDNIGLGISAMIETCNIYLTTNNLFGLFKPMNTSGFNARVGIVFNLFMPERHYIDESGIPEYLE
;
A
#
# COMPACT_ATOMS: atom_id res chain seq x y z
N MET A 1 30.52 14.16 37.56
CA MET A 1 30.13 12.88 36.95
C MET A 1 28.63 12.51 36.98
N LYS A 2 27.81 12.91 37.96
CA LYS A 2 26.37 12.56 38.03
C LYS A 2 25.49 13.23 36.96
N ARG A 3 25.77 14.47 36.50
CA ARG A 3 24.98 15.19 35.51
C ARG A 3 25.08 14.64 34.04
N VAL A 4 26.16 13.96 33.70
CA VAL A 4 26.37 13.38 32.35
C VAL A 4 25.63 12.06 32.20
N LYS A 5 25.48 11.26 33.26
CA LYS A 5 24.69 10.01 33.23
C LYS A 5 23.20 10.26 33.10
N ALA A 6 22.67 11.32 33.73
CA ALA A 6 21.25 11.67 33.61
C ALA A 6 20.86 12.10 32.17
N LYS A 7 21.71 12.88 31.48
CA LYS A 7 21.47 13.27 30.08
C LYS A 7 21.44 12.09 29.10
N LYS A 8 22.25 11.03 29.32
CA LYS A 8 22.19 9.81 28.49
C LYS A 8 20.91 9.00 28.74
N SER A 9 20.44 8.90 29.98
CA SER A 9 19.21 8.17 30.32
C SER A 9 17.96 8.84 29.73
N TYR A 10 17.86 10.17 29.72
CA TYR A 10 16.73 10.88 29.10
C TYR A 10 16.68 10.68 27.57
N ARG A 11 17.82 10.62 26.90
CA ARG A 11 17.90 10.35 25.45
C ARG A 11 17.43 8.93 25.11
N ILE A 12 17.82 7.95 25.91
CA ILE A 12 17.37 6.56 25.74
C ILE A 12 15.88 6.44 26.06
N LEU A 13 15.38 7.09 27.12
CA LEU A 13 13.96 7.14 27.47
C LEU A 13 13.12 7.86 26.40
N LEU A 14 13.65 8.92 25.79
CA LEU A 14 12.97 9.65 24.71
C LEU A 14 12.89 8.78 23.43
N VAL A 15 13.96 8.05 23.10
CA VAL A 15 13.97 7.09 21.99
C VAL A 15 13.02 5.92 22.28
N LEU A 16 13.02 5.36 23.50
CA LEU A 16 12.06 4.33 23.91
C LEU A 16 10.61 4.84 23.92
N ALA A 17 10.37 6.05 24.38
CA ALA A 17 9.03 6.66 24.34
C ALA A 17 8.56 6.95 22.92
N LEU A 18 9.45 7.39 22.02
CA LEU A 18 9.18 7.48 20.59
C LEU A 18 8.85 6.10 20.00
N VAL A 19 9.67 5.08 20.26
CA VAL A 19 9.41 3.70 19.78
C VAL A 19 8.09 3.15 20.34
N LEU A 20 7.76 3.42 21.61
CA LEU A 20 6.50 3.00 22.23
C LEU A 20 5.28 3.81 21.72
N ALA A 21 5.43 5.09 21.38
CA ALA A 21 4.38 5.90 20.77
C ALA A 21 4.04 5.40 19.34
N PHE A 22 4.99 4.75 18.66
CA PHE A 22 4.78 4.13 17.34
C PHE A 22 4.12 2.75 17.40
N ALA A 23 3.97 2.15 18.57
CA ALA A 23 3.48 0.76 18.71
C ALA A 23 1.99 0.55 18.37
N SER A 24 1.22 1.61 18.12
CA SER A 24 -0.25 1.51 17.93
C SER A 24 -0.76 1.79 16.50
N ALA A 25 0.12 2.03 15.53
CA ALA A 25 -0.29 2.39 14.17
C ALA A 25 0.28 1.43 13.11
N LYS A 26 -0.33 1.29 11.93
CA LYS A 26 0.08 0.35 10.86
C LYS A 26 0.95 1.04 9.81
N GLY A 27 2.11 0.48 9.46
CA GLY A 27 3.09 1.07 8.53
C GLY A 27 3.02 0.52 7.10
N GLN A 28 3.59 1.25 6.12
CA GLN A 28 3.84 0.75 4.78
C GLN A 28 5.13 -0.08 4.79
N GLN A 29 5.14 -1.22 4.08
CA GLN A 29 6.32 -2.08 4.02
C GLN A 29 7.44 -1.46 3.17
N VAL A 30 8.69 -1.60 3.66
CA VAL A 30 9.91 -1.13 3.03
C VAL A 30 10.55 -2.29 2.28
N SER A 31 10.96 -2.09 1.04
CA SER A 31 11.55 -3.17 0.23
C SER A 31 13.06 -3.32 0.50
N PRO A 32 13.59 -4.55 0.55
CA PRO A 32 15.04 -4.77 0.67
C PRO A 32 15.86 -4.07 -0.42
N VAL A 33 15.33 -3.88 -1.64
CA VAL A 33 16.05 -3.16 -2.71
C VAL A 33 16.34 -1.70 -2.36
N ASP A 34 15.56 -1.10 -1.47
CA ASP A 34 15.71 0.29 -1.03
C ASP A 34 17.01 0.51 -0.23
N PHE A 35 17.64 -0.57 0.25
CA PHE A 35 18.90 -0.56 1.01
C PHE A 35 20.11 -1.04 0.20
N MET A 36 19.91 -1.59 -1.00
CA MET A 36 20.99 -2.15 -1.84
C MET A 36 21.80 -1.06 -2.52
N ARG A 37 23.08 -0.87 -2.09
CA ARG A 37 23.96 0.20 -2.58
C ARG A 37 24.16 0.24 -4.10
N LEU A 38 24.26 -0.92 -4.72
CA LEU A 38 24.61 -1.06 -6.14
C LEU A 38 23.39 -1.09 -7.07
N ASN A 39 22.18 -1.01 -6.54
CA ASN A 39 20.98 -1.01 -7.36
C ASN A 39 20.44 0.42 -7.54
N PRO A 40 20.42 0.96 -8.77
CA PRO A 40 19.93 2.31 -9.04
C PRO A 40 18.49 2.54 -8.59
N TYR A 41 17.70 1.50 -8.47
CA TYR A 41 16.30 1.60 -8.02
C TYR A 41 16.15 2.17 -6.60
N GLN A 42 17.20 2.11 -5.76
CA GLN A 42 17.20 2.74 -4.44
C GLN A 42 16.88 4.25 -4.48
N MET A 43 17.13 4.94 -5.61
CA MET A 43 16.77 6.36 -5.78
C MET A 43 15.26 6.63 -5.67
N ASN A 44 14.43 5.65 -5.86
CA ASN A 44 13.00 5.81 -5.63
C ASN A 44 12.65 5.94 -4.13
N ALA A 45 13.46 5.34 -3.25
CA ALA A 45 13.33 5.46 -1.80
C ALA A 45 14.19 6.58 -1.20
N ASN A 46 15.28 6.95 -1.88
CA ASN A 46 16.18 8.04 -1.47
C ASN A 46 16.62 8.85 -2.70
N PRO A 47 15.86 9.87 -3.12
CA PRO A 47 16.24 10.74 -4.23
C PRO A 47 17.58 11.48 -4.05
N ALA A 48 18.13 11.56 -2.83
CA ALA A 48 19.41 12.19 -2.54
C ALA A 48 20.60 11.23 -2.60
N VAL A 49 20.37 9.92 -2.88
CA VAL A 49 21.43 8.94 -2.87
C VAL A 49 22.44 9.23 -3.99
N ASP A 50 23.71 9.30 -3.62
CA ASP A 50 24.81 9.32 -4.56
C ASP A 50 25.17 7.89 -4.94
N LEU A 51 24.75 7.47 -6.14
CA LEU A 51 25.02 6.13 -6.64
C LEU A 51 26.50 5.98 -6.96
N PRO A 52 27.14 4.87 -6.60
CA PRO A 52 28.51 4.58 -7.05
C PRO A 52 28.60 4.64 -8.57
N TYR A 53 29.73 5.13 -9.10
CA TYR A 53 29.98 5.28 -10.54
C TYR A 53 30.10 3.93 -11.28
N GLN A 54 29.03 3.14 -11.24
CA GLN A 54 28.97 1.88 -11.99
C GLN A 54 28.45 2.07 -13.42
N SER A 55 27.70 3.15 -13.66
CA SER A 55 27.09 3.39 -14.95
C SER A 55 26.80 4.87 -15.16
N VAL A 56 27.12 5.38 -16.34
CA VAL A 56 26.73 6.73 -16.77
C VAL A 56 25.24 6.81 -17.04
N MET A 57 24.60 5.69 -17.43
CA MET A 57 23.17 5.60 -17.71
C MET A 57 22.65 4.23 -17.32
N SER A 58 21.55 4.18 -16.58
CA SER A 58 20.85 2.95 -16.25
C SER A 58 19.39 3.05 -16.66
N LEU A 59 18.88 1.96 -17.26
CA LEU A 59 17.51 1.84 -17.72
C LEU A 59 16.84 0.69 -16.96
N VAL A 60 15.74 0.98 -16.26
CA VAL A 60 14.88 -0.04 -15.64
C VAL A 60 13.68 -0.26 -16.54
N ILE A 61 13.39 -1.51 -16.84
CA ILE A 61 12.21 -1.91 -17.61
C ILE A 61 11.41 -2.93 -16.79
N GLY A 62 10.11 -2.69 -16.68
CA GLY A 62 9.18 -3.68 -16.15
C GLY A 62 9.38 -3.99 -14.66
N ASN A 63 9.78 -3.00 -13.84
CA ASN A 63 9.73 -3.20 -12.40
C ASN A 63 8.28 -3.34 -11.96
N ILE A 64 7.99 -4.47 -11.31
CA ILE A 64 6.67 -4.77 -10.77
C ILE A 64 6.82 -4.91 -9.26
N ASP A 65 5.94 -4.23 -8.54
CA ASP A 65 5.81 -4.29 -7.09
C ASP A 65 4.38 -4.64 -6.72
N LEU A 66 4.22 -5.62 -5.85
CA LEU A 66 2.93 -6.01 -5.28
C LEU A 66 3.09 -6.17 -3.77
N ASN A 67 2.28 -5.45 -3.02
CA ASN A 67 2.20 -5.56 -1.58
C ASN A 67 0.73 -5.72 -1.16
N VAL A 68 0.42 -6.80 -0.47
CA VAL A 68 -0.90 -7.08 0.10
C VAL A 68 -0.72 -7.31 1.59
N GLU A 69 -1.51 -6.62 2.38
CA GLU A 69 -1.54 -6.74 3.83
C GLU A 69 -2.96 -7.01 4.30
N ASN A 70 -3.11 -7.86 5.31
CA ASN A 70 -4.42 -8.10 5.91
C ASN A 70 -4.29 -8.54 7.37
N THR A 71 -5.36 -8.43 8.14
CA THR A 71 -5.40 -8.91 9.53
C THR A 71 -6.01 -10.28 9.68
N THR A 72 -6.91 -10.69 8.79
CA THR A 72 -7.76 -11.88 9.00
C THR A 72 -8.02 -12.70 7.74
N LEU A 73 -7.86 -12.10 6.55
CA LEU A 73 -8.05 -12.78 5.26
C LEU A 73 -6.95 -13.82 5.04
N ARG A 74 -7.12 -14.99 5.65
CA ARG A 74 -6.26 -16.16 5.48
C ARG A 74 -7.05 -17.27 4.87
N TYR A 75 -6.41 -18.05 4.05
CA TYR A 75 -7.00 -19.16 3.35
C TYR A 75 -7.57 -20.21 4.32
N ASP A 76 -6.82 -20.52 5.40
CA ASP A 76 -7.23 -21.46 6.46
C ASP A 76 -8.45 -20.95 7.24
N ASN A 77 -8.67 -19.63 7.31
CA ASN A 77 -9.82 -19.06 8.00
C ASN A 77 -11.08 -19.15 7.15
N LEU A 78 -10.94 -19.10 5.82
CA LEU A 78 -12.04 -19.03 4.88
C LEU A 78 -12.48 -20.40 4.35
N PHE A 79 -11.55 -21.36 4.20
CA PHE A 79 -11.81 -22.63 3.59
C PHE A 79 -11.72 -23.80 4.59
N GLU A 80 -12.63 -24.75 4.48
CA GLU A 80 -12.43 -26.10 5.00
C GLU A 80 -11.69 -26.95 3.96
N PHE A 81 -10.82 -27.83 4.46
CA PHE A 81 -9.97 -28.67 3.62
C PHE A 81 -10.44 -30.12 3.64
N ASP A 82 -10.35 -30.79 2.50
CA ASP A 82 -10.59 -32.24 2.40
C ASP A 82 -9.44 -33.04 3.07
N ALA A 83 -9.61 -34.36 3.13
CA ALA A 83 -8.60 -35.26 3.71
C ALA A 83 -7.26 -35.24 2.94
N GLN A 84 -7.22 -34.68 1.74
CA GLN A 84 -6.03 -34.50 0.90
C GLN A 84 -5.44 -33.09 1.04
N GLY A 85 -5.98 -32.21 1.89
CA GLY A 85 -5.52 -30.85 2.11
C GLY A 85 -5.91 -29.88 0.98
N ARG A 86 -6.93 -30.20 0.17
CA ARG A 86 -7.46 -29.31 -0.86
C ARG A 86 -8.65 -28.51 -0.34
N PRO A 87 -8.83 -27.23 -0.74
CA PRO A 87 -9.97 -26.44 -0.33
C PRO A 87 -11.26 -27.09 -0.85
N ALA A 88 -12.17 -27.40 0.05
CA ALA A 88 -13.41 -28.08 -0.27
C ALA A 88 -14.63 -27.16 -0.18
N ILE A 89 -14.73 -26.35 0.87
CA ILE A 89 -15.91 -25.53 1.18
C ILE A 89 -15.47 -24.19 1.76
N ILE A 90 -16.14 -23.09 1.36
CA ILE A 90 -16.03 -21.81 2.06
C ILE A 90 -16.89 -21.88 3.33
N ASN A 91 -16.27 -21.63 4.49
CA ASN A 91 -16.96 -21.58 5.77
C ASN A 91 -17.00 -20.15 6.32
N LEU A 92 -18.07 -19.40 6.00
CA LEU A 92 -18.24 -18.02 6.46
C LEU A 92 -18.38 -17.89 7.98
N ARG A 93 -18.89 -18.91 8.68
CA ARG A 93 -18.98 -18.91 10.16
C ARG A 93 -17.59 -19.00 10.79
N GLN A 94 -16.76 -19.92 10.29
CA GLN A 94 -15.37 -20.03 10.72
C GLN A 94 -14.61 -18.72 10.43
N PHE A 95 -14.80 -18.15 9.25
CA PHE A 95 -14.20 -16.89 8.87
C PHE A 95 -14.65 -15.75 9.79
N ALA A 96 -15.96 -15.59 10.02
CA ALA A 96 -16.50 -14.58 10.93
C ALA A 96 -15.94 -14.70 12.36
N ASN A 97 -15.76 -15.94 12.86
CA ASN A 97 -15.17 -16.20 14.18
C ASN A 97 -13.69 -15.87 14.26
N SER A 98 -12.97 -15.91 13.14
CA SER A 98 -11.55 -15.55 13.08
C SER A 98 -11.31 -14.04 13.00
N MET A 99 -12.36 -13.26 12.73
CA MET A 99 -12.26 -11.81 12.57
C MET A 99 -12.09 -11.11 13.92
N LYS A 100 -11.37 -10.00 13.88
CA LYS A 100 -11.29 -9.04 14.98
C LYS A 100 -12.43 -8.04 14.84
N GLU A 101 -12.77 -7.35 15.92
CA GLU A 101 -13.74 -6.23 15.86
C GLU A 101 -13.35 -5.18 14.82
N ASN A 102 -12.07 -4.90 14.68
CA ASN A 102 -11.52 -4.01 13.67
C ASN A 102 -10.48 -4.75 12.83
N ASN A 103 -10.76 -4.86 11.56
CA ASN A 103 -9.91 -5.52 10.57
C ASN A 103 -9.34 -4.50 9.59
N TYR A 104 -8.25 -4.91 8.93
CA TYR A 104 -7.55 -4.12 7.96
C TYR A 104 -7.20 -4.95 6.73
N PHE A 105 -7.31 -4.31 5.58
CA PHE A 105 -6.78 -4.79 4.31
C PHE A 105 -6.03 -3.65 3.62
N GLY A 106 -4.85 -3.91 3.07
CA GLY A 106 -4.04 -2.98 2.30
C GLY A 106 -3.56 -3.61 1.02
N LEU A 107 -3.59 -2.85 -0.05
CA LEU A 107 -3.08 -3.19 -1.37
C LEU A 107 -2.23 -2.05 -1.90
N ASN A 108 -0.98 -2.33 -2.25
CA ASN A 108 -0.17 -1.42 -3.06
C ASN A 108 0.41 -2.22 -4.22
N ALA A 109 0.17 -1.76 -5.42
CA ALA A 109 0.74 -2.33 -6.62
C ALA A 109 1.35 -1.23 -7.48
N GLY A 110 2.53 -1.48 -8.03
CA GLY A 110 3.25 -0.57 -8.90
C GLY A 110 3.78 -1.31 -10.12
N TRP A 111 3.72 -0.65 -11.24
CA TRP A 111 4.39 -1.09 -12.44
C TRP A 111 5.13 0.10 -13.04
N ASP A 112 6.47 0.15 -12.83
CA ASP A 112 7.31 1.11 -13.52
C ASP A 112 7.60 0.56 -14.91
N LEU A 113 6.93 1.12 -15.90
CA LEU A 113 7.07 0.74 -17.31
C LEU A 113 8.48 1.09 -17.82
N PHE A 114 8.98 2.23 -17.37
CA PHE A 114 10.25 2.76 -17.80
C PHE A 114 10.83 3.69 -16.74
N THR A 115 12.08 3.45 -16.33
CA THR A 115 12.83 4.38 -15.47
C THR A 115 14.24 4.56 -16.04
N LEU A 116 14.63 5.80 -16.23
CA LEU A 116 15.95 6.19 -16.72
C LEU A 116 16.71 6.91 -15.62
N TYR A 117 17.94 6.53 -15.37
CA TYR A 117 18.91 7.24 -14.55
C TYR A 117 20.07 7.65 -15.46
N LYS A 118 20.43 8.91 -15.45
CA LYS A 118 21.55 9.42 -16.26
C LYS A 118 22.36 10.42 -15.47
N ARG A 119 23.66 10.16 -15.39
CA ARG A 119 24.62 11.05 -14.78
C ARG A 119 25.15 12.04 -15.82
N PHE A 120 25.17 13.31 -15.44
CA PHE A 120 25.81 14.39 -16.18
C PHE A 120 26.81 15.05 -15.22
N ASP A 121 28.10 14.85 -15.47
CA ASP A 121 29.16 15.31 -14.57
C ASP A 121 28.94 14.77 -13.13
N LYS A 122 28.71 15.66 -12.18
CA LYS A 122 28.49 15.31 -10.75
C LYS A 122 27.03 15.11 -10.39
N ASP A 123 26.12 15.45 -11.27
CA ASP A 123 24.68 15.47 -11.04
C ASP A 123 23.99 14.26 -11.66
N LEU A 124 22.94 13.79 -11.02
CA LEU A 124 22.16 12.65 -11.51
C LEU A 124 20.73 13.06 -11.82
N TRP A 125 20.29 12.78 -13.03
CA TRP A 125 18.93 12.99 -13.50
C TRP A 125 18.18 11.68 -13.57
N THR A 126 16.89 11.73 -13.22
CA THR A 126 16.02 10.56 -13.33
C THR A 126 14.74 10.91 -14.07
N PHE A 127 14.23 9.94 -14.81
CA PHE A 127 12.91 9.99 -15.39
C PHE A 127 12.20 8.67 -15.09
N ASN A 128 10.97 8.72 -14.61
CA ASN A 128 10.15 7.55 -14.34
C ASN A 128 8.78 7.70 -14.99
N TRP A 129 8.28 6.62 -15.56
CA TRP A 129 6.91 6.48 -16.03
C TRP A 129 6.35 5.15 -15.55
N GLY A 130 5.22 5.20 -14.84
CA GLY A 130 4.61 4.00 -14.26
C GLY A 130 3.15 4.19 -13.92
N VAL A 131 2.54 3.10 -13.48
CA VAL A 131 1.17 3.05 -12.96
C VAL A 131 1.22 2.58 -11.53
N LYS A 132 0.45 3.22 -10.66
CA LYS A 132 0.35 2.89 -9.25
C LYS A 132 -1.10 2.65 -8.85
N VAL A 133 -1.31 1.65 -8.02
CA VAL A 133 -2.58 1.36 -7.35
C VAL A 133 -2.29 1.35 -5.85
N GLN A 134 -3.04 2.14 -5.12
CA GLN A 134 -2.95 2.21 -3.67
C GLN A 134 -4.36 1.99 -3.11
N GLY A 135 -4.49 1.06 -2.18
CA GLY A 135 -5.77 0.77 -1.57
C GLY A 135 -5.60 0.40 -0.11
N ASP A 136 -6.50 0.90 0.72
CA ASP A 136 -6.62 0.49 2.10
C ASP A 136 -8.08 0.45 2.53
N ALA A 137 -8.41 -0.51 3.37
CA ALA A 137 -9.72 -0.65 3.95
C ALA A 137 -9.61 -1.01 5.44
N LYS A 138 -10.40 -0.32 6.25
CA LYS A 138 -10.71 -0.75 7.62
C LYS A 138 -12.15 -1.19 7.64
N TYR A 139 -12.45 -2.30 8.29
CA TYR A 139 -13.80 -2.83 8.36
C TYR A 139 -14.05 -3.60 9.65
N SER A 140 -15.30 -3.55 10.13
CA SER A 140 -15.74 -4.33 11.28
C SER A 140 -16.07 -5.77 10.86
N ASP A 141 -16.19 -6.65 11.83
CA ASP A 141 -16.59 -8.05 11.64
C ASP A 141 -18.08 -8.24 11.38
N GLY A 142 -18.90 -7.20 11.62
CA GLY A 142 -20.36 -7.28 11.61
C GLY A 142 -20.95 -7.79 10.31
N LEU A 143 -20.49 -7.30 9.16
CA LEU A 143 -20.96 -7.79 7.85
C LEU A 143 -20.73 -9.30 7.70
N PHE A 144 -19.55 -9.79 8.06
CA PHE A 144 -19.22 -11.22 7.93
C PHE A 144 -19.93 -12.09 8.97
N LYS A 145 -20.16 -11.54 10.18
CA LYS A 145 -21.03 -12.17 11.18
C LYS A 145 -22.46 -12.30 10.68
N LEU A 146 -22.99 -11.25 10.06
CA LEU A 146 -24.31 -11.28 9.44
C LEU A 146 -24.38 -12.32 8.32
N LEU A 147 -23.38 -12.33 7.42
CA LEU A 147 -23.32 -13.29 6.30
C LEU A 147 -23.15 -14.75 6.78
N GLY A 148 -22.39 -14.97 7.85
CA GLY A 148 -22.13 -16.32 8.38
C GLY A 148 -23.21 -16.88 9.31
N TYR A 149 -23.83 -16.02 10.13
CA TYR A 149 -24.78 -16.42 11.17
C TYR A 149 -26.23 -16.00 10.89
N GLY A 150 -26.43 -15.04 9.99
CA GLY A 150 -27.72 -14.41 9.77
C GLY A 150 -28.12 -13.45 10.89
N ASN A 151 -29.24 -12.75 10.70
CA ASN A 151 -29.74 -11.74 11.64
C ASN A 151 -30.37 -12.38 12.91
N GLY A 152 -30.87 -13.60 12.81
CA GLY A 152 -31.48 -14.33 13.95
C GLY A 152 -30.51 -14.64 15.10
N SER A 153 -29.20 -14.45 14.90
CA SER A 153 -28.19 -14.58 15.96
C SER A 153 -27.93 -13.28 16.71
N PHE A 154 -28.53 -12.17 16.28
CA PHE A 154 -28.30 -10.80 16.81
C PHE A 154 -29.64 -10.14 17.12
N LEU A 155 -30.33 -10.67 18.14
CA LEU A 155 -31.65 -10.22 18.52
C LEU A 155 -31.59 -9.15 19.63
N GLY A 156 -32.51 -8.18 19.56
CA GLY A 156 -32.71 -7.15 20.58
C GLY A 156 -31.94 -5.85 20.29
N GLU A 157 -32.34 -4.80 20.97
CA GLU A 157 -31.78 -3.45 20.85
C GLU A 157 -30.33 -3.35 21.36
N ASP A 158 -29.95 -4.22 22.31
CA ASP A 158 -28.62 -4.22 22.92
C ASP A 158 -27.58 -5.04 22.13
N ASN A 159 -27.99 -5.68 21.03
CA ASN A 159 -27.11 -6.56 20.27
C ASN A 159 -27.20 -6.32 18.74
N PRO A 160 -27.00 -5.07 18.27
CA PRO A 160 -27.02 -4.78 16.83
C PRO A 160 -25.81 -5.37 16.10
N VAL A 161 -25.99 -5.71 14.84
CA VAL A 161 -24.87 -5.98 13.94
C VAL A 161 -24.29 -4.65 13.50
N LYS A 162 -23.03 -4.35 13.88
CA LYS A 162 -22.34 -3.12 13.51
C LYS A 162 -21.49 -3.34 12.25
N ILE A 163 -21.80 -2.59 11.21
CA ILE A 163 -21.08 -2.65 9.91
C ILE A 163 -20.41 -1.30 9.69
N ASN A 164 -19.11 -1.25 9.94
CA ASN A 164 -18.30 -0.08 9.69
C ASN A 164 -17.31 -0.39 8.58
N MET A 165 -17.15 0.53 7.64
CA MET A 165 -16.18 0.40 6.56
C MET A 165 -15.57 1.76 6.21
N ASP A 166 -14.25 1.81 6.17
CA ASP A 166 -13.46 2.93 5.66
C ASP A 166 -12.60 2.40 4.51
N LEU A 167 -12.97 2.74 3.28
CA LEU A 167 -12.33 2.28 2.05
C LEU A 167 -11.70 3.46 1.34
N ASN A 168 -10.43 3.32 0.97
CA ASN A 168 -9.72 4.27 0.12
C ASN A 168 -8.98 3.47 -0.95
N VAL A 169 -9.30 3.70 -2.21
CA VAL A 169 -8.63 3.06 -3.36
C VAL A 169 -8.35 4.12 -4.40
N MET A 170 -7.11 4.23 -4.82
CA MET A 170 -6.69 5.18 -5.84
C MET A 170 -5.76 4.49 -6.84
N ALA A 171 -6.04 4.67 -8.13
CA ALA A 171 -5.17 4.24 -9.22
C ALA A 171 -4.81 5.43 -10.10
N TYR A 172 -3.54 5.56 -10.43
CA TYR A 172 -3.05 6.69 -11.24
C TYR A 172 -1.80 6.32 -12.02
N GLN A 173 -1.57 7.07 -13.08
CA GLN A 173 -0.33 7.08 -13.84
C GLN A 173 0.59 8.18 -13.30
N GLU A 174 1.87 7.89 -13.16
CA GLU A 174 2.91 8.80 -12.68
C GLU A 174 3.96 9.03 -13.77
N TRP A 175 4.30 10.29 -14.00
CA TRP A 175 5.45 10.74 -14.78
C TRP A 175 6.30 11.61 -13.87
N ALA A 176 7.51 11.15 -13.55
CA ALA A 176 8.36 11.86 -12.61
C ALA A 176 9.71 12.22 -13.24
N VAL A 177 10.15 13.45 -12.99
CA VAL A 177 11.51 13.90 -13.30
C VAL A 177 12.21 14.22 -12.00
N GLY A 178 13.39 13.65 -11.80
CA GLY A 178 14.18 13.85 -10.60
C GLY A 178 15.56 14.41 -10.90
N TYR A 179 16.11 15.05 -9.87
CA TYR A 179 17.43 15.64 -9.89
C TYR A 179 18.11 15.43 -8.54
N GLN A 180 19.36 14.98 -8.55
CA GLN A 180 20.21 14.82 -7.37
C GLN A 180 21.51 15.55 -7.60
N MET A 181 22.02 16.25 -6.56
CA MET A 181 23.29 16.95 -6.57
C MET A 181 24.03 16.84 -5.25
N ASN A 182 25.33 16.84 -5.31
CA ASN A 182 26.20 16.95 -4.14
C ASN A 182 26.47 18.41 -3.81
N VAL A 183 25.80 18.93 -2.76
CA VAL A 183 25.96 20.33 -2.32
C VAL A 183 27.35 20.52 -1.67
N THR A 184 27.81 19.54 -0.91
CA THR A 184 29.14 19.47 -0.33
C THR A 184 29.64 18.01 -0.41
N LYS A 185 30.90 17.75 -0.02
CA LYS A 185 31.39 16.36 0.11
C LYS A 185 30.58 15.53 1.12
N GLN A 186 29.86 16.17 2.03
CA GLN A 186 29.09 15.52 3.09
C GLN A 186 27.60 15.54 2.85
N LEU A 187 27.06 16.50 2.10
CA LEU A 187 25.63 16.72 1.91
C LEU A 187 25.25 16.54 0.45
N SER A 188 24.42 15.55 0.18
CA SER A 188 23.68 15.41 -1.06
C SER A 188 22.20 15.72 -0.85
N VAL A 189 21.58 16.31 -1.85
CA VAL A 189 20.15 16.60 -1.88
C VAL A 189 19.56 16.11 -3.18
N GLY A 190 18.30 15.75 -3.14
CA GLY A 190 17.59 15.32 -4.34
C GLY A 190 16.11 15.56 -4.22
N GLY A 191 15.46 15.66 -5.36
CA GLY A 191 14.03 15.81 -5.44
C GLY A 191 13.46 15.25 -6.72
N ARG A 192 12.17 14.98 -6.74
CA ARG A 192 11.42 14.52 -7.90
C ARG A 192 10.14 15.34 -8.03
N ALA A 193 9.88 15.88 -9.19
CA ALA A 193 8.61 16.49 -9.54
C ALA A 193 7.78 15.47 -10.32
N LYS A 194 6.51 15.30 -9.93
CA LYS A 194 5.61 14.28 -10.45
C LYS A 194 4.41 14.92 -11.11
N LEU A 195 4.13 14.54 -12.33
CA LEU A 195 2.88 14.81 -13.03
C LEU A 195 2.04 13.53 -12.97
N LEU A 196 0.82 13.66 -12.47
CA LEU A 196 -0.06 12.54 -12.19
C LEU A 196 -1.31 12.60 -13.04
N PHE A 197 -1.85 11.43 -13.38
CA PHE A 197 -3.12 11.32 -14.09
C PHE A 197 -3.95 10.23 -13.41
N GLY A 198 -5.03 10.65 -12.76
CA GLY A 198 -5.93 9.75 -12.02
C GLY A 198 -6.76 8.87 -12.95
N ILE A 199 -6.80 7.58 -12.66
CA ILE A 199 -7.56 6.56 -13.39
C ILE A 199 -8.84 6.22 -12.62
N LEU A 200 -8.70 5.95 -11.33
CA LEU A 200 -9.76 5.54 -10.41
C LEU A 200 -9.52 6.15 -9.03
N ASP A 201 -10.57 6.62 -8.39
CA ASP A 201 -10.60 6.97 -6.97
C ASP A 201 -11.90 6.47 -6.36
N VAL A 202 -11.82 5.78 -5.24
CA VAL A 202 -12.98 5.40 -4.43
C VAL A 202 -12.63 5.68 -2.99
N LYS A 203 -13.42 6.52 -2.34
CA LYS A 203 -13.18 6.93 -0.97
C LYS A 203 -14.46 6.96 -0.16
N THR A 204 -14.45 6.30 0.98
CA THR A 204 -15.47 6.44 2.00
C THR A 204 -15.26 7.75 2.76
N GLU A 205 -16.30 8.57 2.89
CA GLU A 205 -16.33 9.73 3.80
C GLU A 205 -16.90 9.31 5.15
N ASP A 206 -17.95 8.51 5.12
CA ASP A 206 -18.55 7.86 6.27
C ASP A 206 -19.23 6.58 5.81
N CYS A 207 -19.10 5.51 6.54
CA CYS A 207 -19.85 4.28 6.30
C CYS A 207 -19.97 3.51 7.61
N HIS A 208 -21.09 3.74 8.27
CA HIS A 208 -21.47 2.95 9.43
C HIS A 208 -22.95 2.57 9.34
N ALA A 209 -23.25 1.35 9.73
CA ALA A 209 -24.60 0.85 9.81
C ALA A 209 -24.76 -0.03 11.06
N GLU A 210 -25.93 0.08 11.69
CA GLU A 210 -26.37 -0.76 12.80
C GLU A 210 -27.67 -1.43 12.40
N LEU A 211 -27.63 -2.76 12.28
CA LEU A 211 -28.79 -3.58 11.99
C LEU A 211 -29.33 -4.19 13.27
N TYR A 212 -30.54 -3.81 13.65
CA TYR A 212 -31.31 -4.33 14.79
C TYR A 212 -32.33 -5.35 14.30
N THR A 213 -32.49 -6.45 15.02
CA THR A 213 -33.48 -7.48 14.72
C THR A 213 -34.39 -7.68 15.93
N ALA A 214 -35.70 -7.50 15.76
CA ALA A 214 -36.67 -7.69 16.83
C ALA A 214 -36.75 -9.18 17.24
N PRO A 215 -36.78 -9.49 18.56
CA PRO A 215 -36.72 -10.88 19.04
C PRO A 215 -37.94 -11.71 18.72
N ASP A 216 -39.11 -11.08 18.61
CA ASP A 216 -40.42 -11.71 18.46
C ASP A 216 -40.91 -11.80 17.02
N THR A 217 -40.64 -10.77 16.23
CA THR A 217 -41.13 -10.64 14.84
C THR A 217 -40.04 -10.79 13.79
N TYR A 218 -38.77 -10.76 14.19
CA TYR A 218 -37.59 -10.62 13.29
C TYR A 218 -37.64 -9.38 12.37
N ALA A 219 -38.48 -8.40 12.71
CA ALA A 219 -38.49 -7.14 11.99
C ALA A 219 -37.13 -6.46 12.08
N LEU A 220 -36.68 -5.92 10.96
CA LEU A 220 -35.38 -5.24 10.86
C LEU A 220 -35.54 -3.74 11.03
N ARG A 221 -34.64 -3.15 11.79
CA ARG A 221 -34.42 -1.70 11.82
C ARG A 221 -32.97 -1.45 11.45
N LEU A 222 -32.77 -0.71 10.38
CA LEU A 222 -31.45 -0.29 9.94
C LEU A 222 -31.27 1.19 10.26
N LYS A 223 -30.22 1.48 11.02
CA LYS A 223 -29.68 2.82 11.24
C LYS A 223 -28.38 2.90 10.47
N GLU A 224 -28.27 3.83 9.53
CA GLU A 224 -27.03 3.93 8.72
C GLU A 224 -26.72 5.37 8.32
N ASN A 225 -25.45 5.59 8.05
CA ASN A 225 -24.94 6.72 7.31
C ASN A 225 -23.88 6.18 6.33
N VAL A 226 -24.17 6.22 5.04
CA VAL A 226 -23.27 5.83 3.97
C VAL A 226 -23.01 7.04 3.09
N ALA A 227 -21.76 7.45 3.03
CA ALA A 227 -21.28 8.52 2.17
C ALA A 227 -19.95 8.11 1.55
N MET A 228 -19.96 7.87 0.25
CA MET A 228 -18.76 7.50 -0.52
C MET A 228 -18.66 8.42 -1.76
N LYS A 229 -17.41 8.67 -2.15
CA LYS A 229 -17.05 9.36 -3.39
C LYS A 229 -16.33 8.41 -4.31
N ALA A 230 -16.58 8.53 -5.59
CA ALA A 230 -15.85 7.78 -6.60
C ALA A 230 -15.58 8.65 -7.83
N ALA A 231 -14.41 8.49 -8.42
CA ALA A 231 -14.11 8.93 -9.78
C ALA A 231 -13.78 7.69 -10.60
N MET A 232 -14.60 7.40 -11.59
CA MET A 232 -14.55 6.15 -12.34
C MET A 232 -14.05 6.36 -13.77
N PRO A 233 -13.39 5.36 -14.41
CA PRO A 233 -13.21 5.37 -15.85
C PRO A 233 -14.55 5.44 -16.58
N ASN A 234 -14.59 5.97 -17.80
CA ASN A 234 -15.85 6.02 -18.57
C ASN A 234 -16.44 4.64 -18.90
N ALA A 235 -15.63 3.59 -18.82
CA ALA A 235 -16.12 2.22 -18.91
C ALA A 235 -17.15 1.88 -17.81
N VAL A 236 -17.14 2.62 -16.69
CA VAL A 236 -18.09 2.46 -15.59
C VAL A 236 -18.95 3.72 -15.50
N TYR A 237 -20.25 3.56 -15.57
CA TYR A 237 -21.22 4.67 -15.51
C TYR A 237 -22.52 4.22 -14.81
N VAL A 238 -23.30 5.18 -14.40
CA VAL A 238 -24.64 4.95 -13.84
C VAL A 238 -25.66 5.15 -14.95
N ASP A 239 -26.52 4.17 -15.17
CA ASP A 239 -27.60 4.25 -16.16
C ASP A 239 -28.80 5.08 -15.67
N GLU A 240 -29.84 5.26 -16.53
CA GLU A 240 -31.05 6.03 -16.20
C GLU A 240 -31.84 5.44 -15.01
N SER A 241 -31.63 4.17 -14.69
CA SER A 241 -32.27 3.50 -13.54
C SER A 241 -31.47 3.63 -12.24
N GLY A 242 -30.31 4.32 -12.24
CA GLY A 242 -29.42 4.46 -11.10
C GLY A 242 -28.52 3.23 -10.87
N LYS A 243 -28.43 2.30 -11.84
CA LYS A 243 -27.61 1.11 -11.77
C LYS A 243 -26.21 1.34 -12.31
N LEU A 244 -25.18 0.85 -11.61
CA LEU A 244 -23.79 0.92 -12.04
C LEU A 244 -23.55 -0.09 -13.18
N MET A 245 -23.09 0.39 -14.32
CA MET A 245 -22.82 -0.38 -15.53
C MET A 245 -21.31 -0.38 -15.83
N GLY A 246 -20.77 -1.51 -16.32
CA GLY A 246 -19.34 -1.70 -16.58
C GLY A 246 -18.98 -1.94 -18.05
N ASN A 247 -19.85 -1.58 -19.00
CA ASN A 247 -19.68 -1.84 -20.42
C ASN A 247 -19.51 -0.58 -21.28
N GLY A 248 -19.17 0.54 -20.66
CA GLY A 248 -18.91 1.79 -21.36
C GLY A 248 -17.63 1.75 -22.21
N PRO A 249 -17.48 2.68 -23.17
CA PRO A 249 -16.31 2.75 -24.02
C PRO A 249 -15.07 3.21 -23.24
N PHE A 250 -13.97 2.47 -23.37
CA PHE A 250 -12.66 2.89 -22.88
C PHE A 250 -11.85 3.51 -24.02
N SER A 251 -11.24 4.67 -23.80
CA SER A 251 -10.34 5.30 -24.75
C SER A 251 -8.97 5.58 -24.10
N MET A 252 -7.91 5.56 -24.89
CA MET A 252 -6.55 5.87 -24.41
C MET A 252 -6.43 7.30 -23.84
N GLY A 253 -7.29 8.22 -24.26
CA GLY A 253 -7.38 9.58 -23.71
C GLY A 253 -7.81 9.63 -22.24
N GLU A 254 -8.39 8.55 -21.72
CA GLU A 254 -8.78 8.45 -20.31
C GLU A 254 -7.58 8.31 -19.39
N LEU A 255 -6.46 7.79 -19.90
CA LEU A 255 -5.21 7.69 -19.15
C LEU A 255 -4.58 9.05 -18.82
N PHE A 256 -5.00 10.13 -19.46
CA PHE A 256 -4.50 11.50 -19.27
C PHE A 256 -5.53 12.44 -18.65
N ARG A 257 -6.53 11.88 -17.98
CA ARG A 257 -7.55 12.64 -17.23
C ARG A 257 -7.09 12.89 -15.79
N ASN A 258 -7.88 13.68 -15.10
CA ASN A 258 -7.75 13.90 -13.67
C ASN A 258 -6.30 14.25 -13.29
N PRO A 259 -5.79 15.43 -13.74
CA PRO A 259 -4.41 15.81 -13.52
C PRO A 259 -4.10 15.99 -12.04
N GLY A 260 -2.89 15.66 -11.66
CA GLY A 260 -2.38 15.83 -10.32
C GLY A 260 -0.91 16.24 -10.33
N PHE A 261 -0.43 16.62 -9.19
CA PHE A 261 0.95 16.98 -8.96
C PHE A 261 1.46 16.39 -7.66
N GLY A 262 2.73 15.97 -7.66
CA GLY A 262 3.40 15.48 -6.47
C GLY A 262 4.87 15.86 -6.46
N ILE A 263 5.46 15.84 -5.27
CA ILE A 263 6.89 16.02 -5.09
C ILE A 263 7.45 15.01 -4.10
N ASP A 264 8.70 14.59 -4.36
CA ASP A 264 9.56 13.92 -3.39
C ASP A 264 10.77 14.82 -3.13
N LEU A 265 11.22 14.85 -1.89
CA LEU A 265 12.42 15.57 -1.48
C LEU A 265 13.22 14.68 -0.53
N ALA A 266 14.56 14.72 -0.66
CA ALA A 266 15.44 14.02 0.24
C ALA A 266 16.73 14.79 0.46
N ALA A 267 17.35 14.51 1.62
CA ALA A 267 18.70 14.93 1.95
C ALA A 267 19.44 13.75 2.60
N GLU A 268 20.66 13.54 2.19
CA GLU A 268 21.58 12.57 2.79
C GLU A 268 22.80 13.32 3.30
N TYR A 269 23.12 13.10 4.58
CA TYR A 269 24.29 13.69 5.22
C TYR A 269 25.24 12.59 5.66
N ARG A 270 26.48 12.65 5.19
CA ARG A 270 27.57 11.73 5.52
C ARG A 270 28.41 12.36 6.63
N PHE A 271 28.35 11.80 7.84
CA PHE A 271 29.09 12.28 9.00
C PHE A 271 30.58 11.97 8.90
N ASP A 272 30.88 10.77 8.42
CA ASP A 272 32.21 10.23 8.16
C ASP A 272 32.12 9.16 7.06
N GLU A 273 33.20 8.38 6.86
CA GLU A 273 33.27 7.33 5.84
C GLU A 273 32.30 6.15 6.14
N GLN A 274 31.93 5.97 7.40
CA GLN A 274 31.08 4.85 7.84
C GLN A 274 29.64 5.26 8.10
N PHE A 275 29.39 6.49 8.59
CA PHE A 275 28.05 6.90 9.02
C PHE A 275 27.40 7.89 8.07
N SER A 276 26.17 7.58 7.62
CA SER A 276 25.29 8.54 6.95
C SER A 276 23.88 8.51 7.50
N ALA A 277 23.16 9.59 7.31
CA ALA A 277 21.74 9.70 7.63
C ALA A 277 20.97 10.28 6.46
N VAL A 278 19.78 9.75 6.24
CA VAL A 278 18.84 10.17 5.18
C VAL A 278 17.56 10.66 5.82
N ALA A 279 17.07 11.79 5.35
CA ALA A 279 15.71 12.26 5.60
C ALA A 279 15.00 12.46 4.26
N ALA A 280 13.80 11.91 4.12
CA ALA A 280 13.02 12.05 2.89
C ALA A 280 11.54 12.22 3.17
N ILE A 281 10.86 12.93 2.26
CA ILE A 281 9.42 13.00 2.13
C ILE A 281 9.05 12.58 0.71
N HIS A 282 8.09 11.67 0.57
CA HIS A 282 7.62 11.17 -0.71
C HIS A 282 6.13 11.41 -0.85
N ASP A 283 5.70 11.54 -2.12
CA ASP A 283 4.28 11.63 -2.49
C ASP A 283 3.55 12.78 -1.78
N LEU A 284 4.23 13.92 -1.57
CA LEU A 284 3.56 15.14 -1.12
C LEU A 284 2.83 15.76 -2.31
N GLY A 285 1.50 15.57 -2.39
CA GLY A 285 0.74 16.00 -3.55
C GLY A 285 -0.72 15.62 -3.51
N PHE A 286 -1.38 15.80 -4.65
CA PHE A 286 -2.81 15.50 -4.79
C PHE A 286 -3.16 15.22 -6.26
N ILE A 287 -4.33 14.59 -6.46
CA ILE A 287 -4.97 14.41 -7.77
C ILE A 287 -6.31 15.14 -7.76
N TYR A 288 -6.60 15.88 -8.85
CA TYR A 288 -7.84 16.58 -9.09
C TYR A 288 -8.78 15.73 -9.94
N TRP A 289 -9.91 15.33 -9.38
CA TRP A 289 -10.92 14.50 -10.02
C TRP A 289 -11.98 15.39 -10.66
N GLY A 290 -11.92 15.50 -11.98
CA GLY A 290 -12.72 16.47 -12.74
C GLY A 290 -13.88 15.89 -13.53
N LYS A 291 -13.91 14.57 -13.77
CA LYS A 291 -14.85 13.92 -14.68
C LYS A 291 -15.28 12.55 -14.16
N ASN A 292 -16.54 12.21 -14.47
CA ASN A 292 -17.19 10.96 -14.10
C ASN A 292 -17.11 10.67 -12.59
N ASN A 293 -17.42 11.70 -11.81
CA ASN A 293 -17.47 11.62 -10.37
C ASN A 293 -18.86 11.24 -9.92
N LEU A 294 -18.94 10.32 -8.99
CA LEU A 294 -20.17 9.79 -8.42
C LEU A 294 -20.09 9.89 -6.90
N SER A 295 -21.24 10.14 -6.28
CA SER A 295 -21.45 9.88 -4.85
C SER A 295 -22.35 8.67 -4.70
N LEU A 296 -22.09 7.88 -3.67
CA LEU A 296 -22.98 6.86 -3.17
C LEU A 296 -23.40 7.28 -1.77
N THR A 297 -24.70 7.50 -1.56
CA THR A 297 -25.26 7.93 -0.28
C THR A 297 -26.44 7.06 0.09
N SER A 298 -26.64 6.84 1.39
CA SER A 298 -27.89 6.29 1.88
C SER A 298 -28.93 7.39 2.04
N GLN A 299 -30.18 7.06 1.78
CA GLN A 299 -31.32 7.95 2.02
C GLN A 299 -31.89 7.80 3.43
N LEU A 300 -31.47 6.79 4.18
CA LEU A 300 -31.88 6.59 5.56
C LEU A 300 -31.21 7.62 6.46
N ASN A 301 -31.99 8.15 7.38
CA ASN A 301 -31.49 9.12 8.36
C ASN A 301 -31.09 8.40 9.67
N ASP A 302 -30.43 9.14 10.58
CA ASP A 302 -30.00 8.64 11.90
C ASP A 302 -31.15 8.13 12.78
N ALA A 303 -32.43 8.42 12.45
CA ALA A 303 -33.58 7.94 13.20
C ALA A 303 -33.85 6.44 13.01
N GLY A 304 -33.28 5.83 11.95
CA GLY A 304 -33.54 4.45 11.57
C GLY A 304 -34.94 4.26 11.01
N GLN A 305 -35.08 3.43 10.02
CA GLN A 305 -36.37 3.06 9.45
C GLN A 305 -36.67 1.59 9.77
N PHE A 306 -37.89 1.30 10.22
CA PHE A 306 -38.36 -0.07 10.35
C PHE A 306 -38.85 -0.54 8.99
N TYR A 307 -38.37 -1.67 8.53
CA TYR A 307 -38.97 -2.38 7.42
C TYR A 307 -40.07 -3.27 7.97
N ASP A 308 -41.32 -2.83 7.80
CA ASP A 308 -42.50 -3.39 8.45
C ASP A 308 -43.24 -4.41 7.55
N ASP A 309 -42.53 -5.21 6.78
CA ASP A 309 -43.15 -6.35 6.10
C ASP A 309 -43.06 -7.67 6.87
N GLY A 310 -42.81 -7.56 8.16
CA GLY A 310 -43.25 -8.51 9.20
C GLY A 310 -42.46 -9.79 9.38
N SER A 311 -41.41 -10.10 8.63
CA SER A 311 -40.51 -11.19 9.01
C SER A 311 -39.38 -11.43 8.02
N PHE A 312 -38.29 -10.70 8.15
CA PHE A 312 -37.07 -11.02 7.42
C PHE A 312 -36.11 -11.82 8.31
N LEU A 313 -36.14 -13.12 8.20
CA LEU A 313 -35.16 -14.00 8.81
C LEU A 313 -34.10 -14.37 7.75
N PHE A 314 -32.93 -13.75 7.84
CA PHE A 314 -31.78 -14.12 7.05
C PHE A 314 -30.92 -15.12 7.85
N SER A 315 -30.82 -16.37 7.38
CA SER A 315 -30.11 -17.46 8.06
C SER A 315 -28.59 -17.51 7.79
N GLY A 316 -28.06 -16.50 7.09
CA GLY A 316 -26.69 -16.47 6.56
C GLY A 316 -26.61 -17.08 5.16
N LEU A 317 -25.46 -16.97 4.51
CA LEU A 317 -25.18 -17.58 3.21
C LEU A 317 -24.56 -18.97 3.41
N ASP A 318 -25.12 -19.96 2.73
CA ASP A 318 -24.50 -21.27 2.58
C ASP A 318 -23.58 -21.33 1.34
N TRP A 319 -22.82 -22.43 1.22
CA TRP A 319 -21.91 -22.64 0.10
C TRP A 319 -22.60 -22.58 -1.27
N LYS A 320 -23.81 -23.14 -1.40
CA LYS A 320 -24.54 -23.16 -2.68
C LYS A 320 -24.96 -21.75 -3.10
N GLN A 321 -25.41 -20.94 -2.15
CA GLN A 321 -25.78 -19.56 -2.40
C GLN A 321 -24.54 -18.73 -2.79
N ILE A 322 -23.38 -18.95 -2.17
CA ILE A 322 -22.11 -18.30 -2.55
C ILE A 322 -21.70 -18.71 -3.96
N GLU A 323 -21.81 -19.99 -4.29
CA GLU A 323 -21.53 -20.51 -5.63
C GLU A 323 -22.49 -19.89 -6.66
N GLN A 324 -23.77 -19.78 -6.36
CA GLN A 324 -24.75 -19.11 -7.24
C GLN A 324 -24.45 -17.63 -7.42
N ILE A 325 -24.14 -16.89 -6.35
CA ILE A 325 -23.72 -15.47 -6.45
C ILE A 325 -22.47 -15.31 -7.34
N SER A 326 -21.55 -16.28 -7.32
CA SER A 326 -20.31 -16.22 -8.11
C SER A 326 -20.50 -16.61 -9.58
N SER A 327 -21.33 -17.61 -9.86
CA SER A 327 -21.46 -18.24 -11.18
C SER A 327 -22.71 -17.83 -11.96
N ASP A 328 -23.77 -17.42 -11.28
CA ASP A 328 -25.03 -17.02 -11.89
C ASP A 328 -25.22 -15.50 -11.84
N GLN A 329 -25.24 -14.87 -13.00
CA GLN A 329 -25.37 -13.41 -13.11
C GLN A 329 -26.75 -12.94 -12.65
N GLU A 330 -27.81 -13.66 -12.99
CA GLU A 330 -29.19 -13.25 -12.63
C GLU A 330 -29.40 -13.35 -11.12
N TYR A 331 -28.95 -14.43 -10.50
CA TYR A 331 -29.03 -14.61 -9.04
C TYR A 331 -28.21 -13.53 -8.30
N ARG A 332 -27.02 -13.22 -8.79
CA ARG A 332 -26.18 -12.16 -8.22
C ARG A 332 -26.85 -10.80 -8.31
N GLU A 333 -27.45 -10.46 -9.46
CA GLU A 333 -28.18 -9.19 -9.64
C GLU A 333 -29.37 -9.10 -8.70
N GLN A 334 -30.17 -10.13 -8.57
CA GLN A 334 -31.28 -10.17 -7.61
C GLN A 334 -30.83 -10.01 -6.16
N PHE A 335 -29.72 -10.65 -5.78
CA PHE A 335 -29.14 -10.50 -4.45
C PHE A 335 -28.67 -9.07 -4.18
N LEU A 336 -27.96 -8.45 -5.14
CA LEU A 336 -27.50 -7.07 -5.03
C LEU A 336 -28.65 -6.06 -5.01
N ASP A 337 -29.70 -6.27 -5.81
CA ASP A 337 -30.87 -5.41 -5.82
C ASP A 337 -31.65 -5.51 -4.49
N THR A 338 -31.71 -6.69 -3.89
CA THR A 338 -32.25 -6.88 -2.54
C THR A 338 -31.45 -6.06 -1.51
N LEU A 339 -30.12 -6.14 -1.53
CA LEU A 339 -29.28 -5.34 -0.65
C LEU A 339 -29.50 -3.82 -0.86
N ARG A 340 -29.56 -3.37 -2.12
CA ARG A 340 -29.83 -1.96 -2.45
C ARG A 340 -31.17 -1.49 -1.88
N GLN A 341 -32.19 -2.30 -1.99
CA GLN A 341 -33.52 -1.97 -1.47
C GLN A 341 -33.51 -1.79 0.05
N TYR A 342 -32.79 -2.68 0.77
CA TYR A 342 -32.69 -2.57 2.23
C TYR A 342 -31.83 -1.39 2.68
N PHE A 343 -30.69 -1.13 2.02
CA PHE A 343 -29.80 -0.02 2.36
C PHE A 343 -30.19 1.30 1.70
N GLN A 344 -31.21 1.36 0.88
CA GLN A 344 -31.68 2.56 0.15
C GLN A 344 -30.53 3.39 -0.45
N LEU A 345 -29.55 2.69 -1.05
CA LEU A 345 -28.37 3.31 -1.62
C LEU A 345 -28.66 3.98 -2.95
N GLU A 346 -28.28 5.24 -3.09
CA GLU A 346 -28.43 6.01 -4.31
C GLU A 346 -27.09 6.50 -4.86
N PHE A 347 -26.90 6.33 -6.16
CA PHE A 347 -25.80 6.96 -6.89
C PHE A 347 -26.26 8.29 -7.46
N ALA A 348 -25.46 9.33 -7.23
CA ALA A 348 -25.68 10.65 -7.79
C ALA A 348 -24.40 11.22 -8.42
N PRO A 349 -24.52 12.07 -9.45
CA PRO A 349 -23.36 12.79 -9.97
C PRO A 349 -22.74 13.68 -8.89
N LEU A 350 -21.40 13.62 -8.75
CA LEU A 350 -20.65 14.41 -7.79
C LEU A 350 -19.90 15.54 -8.50
N GLN A 351 -19.75 16.67 -7.82
CA GLN A 351 -18.88 17.75 -8.25
C GLN A 351 -17.41 17.33 -8.18
N LYS A 352 -16.55 18.13 -8.79
CA LYS A 352 -15.10 17.97 -8.78
C LYS A 352 -14.54 18.01 -7.35
N TYR A 353 -13.53 17.16 -7.08
CA TYR A 353 -12.89 17.10 -5.77
C TYR A 353 -11.38 16.75 -5.90
N ASN A 354 -10.65 16.83 -4.81
CA ASN A 354 -9.24 16.46 -4.75
C ASN A 354 -9.03 15.30 -3.77
N THR A 355 -8.08 14.42 -4.09
CA THR A 355 -7.58 13.41 -3.16
C THR A 355 -6.08 13.61 -2.96
N ALA A 356 -5.65 13.74 -1.71
CA ALA A 356 -4.22 13.79 -1.38
C ALA A 356 -3.56 12.43 -1.63
N LEU A 357 -2.31 12.44 -2.05
CA LEU A 357 -1.50 11.23 -2.14
C LEU A 357 -1.16 10.70 -0.73
N ASN A 358 -0.82 9.43 -0.66
CA ASN A 358 -0.34 8.78 0.56
C ASN A 358 1.10 9.23 0.87
N THR A 359 1.24 10.36 1.55
CA THR A 359 2.54 10.96 1.86
C THR A 359 3.34 10.11 2.84
N ASN A 360 4.62 9.87 2.51
CA ASN A 360 5.55 9.11 3.33
C ASN A 360 6.68 9.99 3.86
N LEU A 361 6.95 9.87 5.16
CA LEU A 361 8.15 10.42 5.80
C LEU A 361 9.13 9.28 6.09
N LEU A 362 10.42 9.51 5.84
CA LEU A 362 11.47 8.53 6.04
C LEU A 362 12.66 9.17 6.75
N LEU A 363 13.15 8.48 7.79
CA LEU A 363 14.43 8.76 8.44
C LEU A 363 15.24 7.47 8.48
N ARG A 364 16.44 7.47 7.91
CA ARG A 364 17.33 6.29 7.84
C ARG A 364 18.70 6.66 8.32
N GLY A 365 19.28 5.80 9.15
CA GLY A 365 20.72 5.81 9.47
C GLY A 365 21.38 4.61 8.79
N ASN A 366 22.53 4.82 8.18
CA ASN A 366 23.35 3.76 7.59
C ASN A 366 24.69 3.71 8.30
N TYR A 367 25.21 2.49 8.48
CA TYR A 367 26.55 2.21 8.94
C TYR A 367 27.24 1.25 7.97
N ASP A 368 28.26 1.74 7.29
CA ASP A 368 29.11 0.97 6.37
C ASP A 368 30.27 0.35 7.17
N PHE A 369 30.27 -0.97 7.35
CA PHE A 369 31.38 -1.69 8.00
C PHE A 369 32.60 -1.64 7.11
N ASP A 370 32.36 -1.81 5.81
CA ASP A 370 33.31 -1.78 4.72
C ASP A 370 32.58 -1.46 3.40
N ASP A 371 33.30 -1.53 2.28
CA ASP A 371 32.72 -1.27 0.95
C ASP A 371 31.66 -2.27 0.51
N GLN A 372 31.62 -3.44 1.15
CA GLN A 372 30.71 -4.53 0.79
C GLN A 372 29.54 -4.65 1.75
N ASN A 373 29.69 -4.25 3.01
CA ASN A 373 28.75 -4.56 4.07
C ASN A 373 28.14 -3.31 4.70
N ARG A 374 26.82 -3.20 4.70
CA ARG A 374 26.05 -2.10 5.29
C ARG A 374 25.00 -2.61 6.25
N PHE A 375 24.90 -1.97 7.39
CA PHE A 375 23.75 -2.03 8.28
C PHE A 375 22.95 -0.74 8.19
N SER A 376 21.61 -0.85 8.19
CA SER A 376 20.73 0.33 8.15
C SER A 376 19.59 0.18 9.15
N ALA A 377 19.19 1.30 9.74
CA ALA A 377 17.98 1.39 10.56
C ALA A 377 17.10 2.52 10.03
N GLN A 378 15.81 2.25 9.80
CA GLN A 378 14.88 3.18 9.18
C GLN A 378 13.61 3.30 10.00
N LEU A 379 13.18 4.55 10.23
CA LEU A 379 11.85 4.92 10.66
C LEU A 379 11.09 5.46 9.45
N GLN A 380 9.88 4.99 9.25
CA GLN A 380 9.00 5.46 8.20
C GLN A 380 7.62 5.74 8.75
N GLY A 381 6.96 6.76 8.25
CA GLY A 381 5.57 7.09 8.57
C GLY A 381 4.79 7.41 7.32
N CYS A 382 3.70 6.69 7.09
CA CYS A 382 2.81 6.90 5.94
C CYS A 382 1.49 7.52 6.40
N PHE A 383 1.08 8.62 5.76
CA PHE A 383 -0.22 9.25 5.95
C PHE A 383 -1.17 8.70 4.88
N LEU A 384 -2.04 7.80 5.28
CA LEU A 384 -3.07 7.19 4.44
C LEU A 384 -4.42 7.86 4.66
N GLY A 385 -5.37 7.67 3.76
CA GLY A 385 -6.76 8.08 3.96
C GLY A 385 -7.34 7.54 5.28
N SER A 386 -6.95 6.32 5.66
CA SER A 386 -7.36 5.66 6.90
C SER A 386 -6.53 6.03 8.15
N GLY A 387 -5.54 6.95 8.04
CA GLY A 387 -4.74 7.47 9.16
C GLY A 387 -3.24 7.24 9.04
N PHE A 388 -2.51 7.61 10.07
CA PHE A 388 -1.04 7.55 10.11
C PHE A 388 -0.54 6.13 10.41
N ARG A 389 0.52 5.69 9.69
CA ARG A 389 1.12 4.37 9.81
C ARG A 389 2.64 4.44 9.91
N PRO A 390 3.23 4.19 11.08
CA PRO A 390 4.66 4.05 11.23
C PRO A 390 5.13 2.63 10.95
N ALA A 391 6.41 2.52 10.54
CA ALA A 391 7.18 1.28 10.48
C ALA A 391 8.60 1.52 10.95
N PHE A 392 9.20 0.53 11.59
CA PHE A 392 10.62 0.51 11.91
C PHE A 392 11.25 -0.70 11.23
N THR A 393 12.30 -0.46 10.44
CA THR A 393 13.01 -1.49 9.69
C THR A 393 14.49 -1.47 10.06
N VAL A 394 15.05 -2.65 10.29
CA VAL A 394 16.51 -2.87 10.30
C VAL A 394 16.86 -3.68 9.06
N ALA A 395 17.99 -3.37 8.45
CA ALA A 395 18.48 -4.04 7.26
C ALA A 395 19.96 -4.32 7.36
N TYR A 396 20.36 -5.47 6.85
CA TYR A 396 21.77 -5.79 6.58
C TYR A 396 21.88 -6.18 5.11
N CYS A 397 22.77 -5.50 4.39
CA CYS A 397 23.03 -5.74 2.98
C CYS A 397 24.52 -6.03 2.79
N GLY A 398 24.80 -7.12 2.07
CA GLY A 398 26.16 -7.52 1.69
C GLY A 398 26.32 -7.63 0.18
N SER A 399 27.48 -7.24 -0.33
CA SER A 399 27.88 -7.42 -1.73
C SER A 399 28.90 -8.54 -1.82
N PHE A 400 28.60 -9.56 -2.63
CA PHE A 400 29.45 -10.74 -2.78
C PHE A 400 29.90 -10.87 -4.25
N PHE A 401 31.16 -11.24 -4.44
CA PHE A 401 31.73 -11.49 -5.78
C PHE A 401 31.56 -10.32 -6.77
N ASP A 402 31.51 -9.06 -6.29
CA ASP A 402 31.34 -7.82 -7.05
C ASP A 402 30.05 -7.72 -7.88
N ASN A 403 29.26 -8.77 -7.96
CA ASN A 403 28.08 -8.83 -8.82
C ASN A 403 26.81 -9.38 -8.14
N LEU A 404 26.91 -9.82 -6.90
CA LEU A 404 25.77 -10.34 -6.14
C LEU A 404 25.54 -9.50 -4.89
N ASN A 405 24.36 -8.89 -4.77
CA ASN A 405 23.92 -8.19 -3.57
C ASN A 405 22.81 -9.00 -2.90
N VAL A 406 22.96 -9.22 -1.60
CA VAL A 406 21.95 -9.87 -0.77
C VAL A 406 21.61 -8.93 0.38
N CYS A 407 20.33 -8.71 0.60
CA CYS A 407 19.85 -7.84 1.66
C CYS A 407 18.78 -8.57 2.48
N ALA A 408 19.00 -8.65 3.80
CA ALA A 408 18.01 -9.14 4.75
C ALA A 408 17.43 -7.97 5.53
N THR A 409 16.12 -7.95 5.72
CA THR A 409 15.42 -6.91 6.47
C THR A 409 14.52 -7.53 7.53
N TYR A 410 14.31 -6.80 8.61
CA TYR A 410 13.25 -7.07 9.58
C TYR A 410 12.46 -5.80 9.82
N THR A 411 11.15 -5.86 9.56
CA THR A 411 10.26 -4.71 9.68
C THR A 411 9.23 -4.96 10.76
N MET A 412 9.22 -4.09 11.75
CA MET A 412 8.18 -4.03 12.78
C MET A 412 7.10 -3.05 12.34
N MET A 413 5.89 -3.54 12.23
CA MET A 413 4.69 -2.76 11.96
C MET A 413 3.62 -3.10 12.98
N PRO A 414 2.73 -2.17 13.31
CA PRO A 414 1.60 -2.46 14.17
C PRO A 414 0.77 -3.62 13.61
N HIS A 415 0.55 -4.60 14.45
CA HIS A 415 -0.20 -5.85 14.15
C HIS A 415 0.47 -6.85 13.17
N SER A 416 1.74 -6.59 12.76
CA SER A 416 2.53 -7.52 11.95
C SER A 416 3.99 -7.46 12.39
N TYR A 417 4.48 -8.56 13.00
CA TYR A 417 5.82 -8.67 13.56
C TYR A 417 6.64 -9.77 12.91
N ASP A 418 6.09 -10.44 11.92
CA ASP A 418 6.67 -11.57 11.19
C ASP A 418 7.27 -11.18 9.83
N ASN A 419 7.55 -9.88 9.63
CA ASN A 419 8.02 -9.36 8.36
C ASN A 419 9.56 -9.48 8.25
N ILE A 420 10.02 -10.67 7.93
CA ILE A 420 11.41 -10.94 7.55
C ILE A 420 11.50 -10.83 6.03
N GLY A 421 12.23 -9.84 5.56
CA GLY A 421 12.45 -9.61 4.14
C GLY A 421 13.78 -10.18 3.65
N LEU A 422 13.80 -10.54 2.39
CA LEU A 422 15.00 -10.98 1.66
C LEU A 422 15.00 -10.33 0.28
N GLY A 423 16.14 -9.80 -0.11
CA GLY A 423 16.36 -9.29 -1.44
C GLY A 423 17.66 -9.85 -2.04
N ILE A 424 17.59 -10.19 -3.30
CA ILE A 424 18.75 -10.64 -4.09
C ILE A 424 18.77 -9.80 -5.36
N SER A 425 19.94 -9.29 -5.70
CA SER A 425 20.22 -8.54 -6.92
C SER A 425 21.51 -9.06 -7.53
N ALA A 426 21.45 -9.58 -8.74
CA ALA A 426 22.59 -10.15 -9.45
C ALA A 426 22.88 -9.38 -10.73
N MET A 427 24.13 -8.95 -10.90
CA MET A 427 24.61 -8.27 -12.09
C MET A 427 25.33 -9.26 -13.01
N ILE A 428 24.79 -9.40 -14.21
CA ILE A 428 25.36 -10.23 -15.28
C ILE A 428 25.74 -9.28 -16.41
N GLU A 429 27.03 -9.02 -16.57
CA GLU A 429 27.56 -7.99 -17.47
C GLU A 429 26.91 -6.61 -17.22
N THR A 430 26.07 -6.14 -18.12
CA THR A 430 25.36 -4.88 -18.04
C THR A 430 23.95 -5.00 -17.46
N CYS A 431 23.46 -6.20 -17.26
CA CYS A 431 22.11 -6.49 -16.80
C CYS A 431 22.11 -6.82 -15.31
N ASN A 432 21.35 -6.08 -14.51
CA ASN A 432 21.12 -6.35 -13.09
C ASN A 432 19.67 -6.80 -12.91
N ILE A 433 19.47 -8.03 -12.44
CA ILE A 433 18.15 -8.58 -12.15
C ILE A 433 18.01 -8.64 -10.63
N TYR A 434 16.88 -8.16 -10.11
CA TYR A 434 16.60 -8.24 -8.69
C TYR A 434 15.22 -8.80 -8.39
N LEU A 435 15.16 -9.52 -7.27
CA LEU A 435 13.94 -10.05 -6.67
C LEU A 435 13.98 -9.76 -5.18
N THR A 436 12.92 -9.18 -4.64
CA THR A 436 12.82 -8.90 -3.21
C THR A 436 11.45 -9.25 -2.66
N THR A 437 11.41 -9.63 -1.41
CA THR A 437 10.18 -9.80 -0.61
C THR A 437 10.40 -9.22 0.78
N ASN A 438 9.35 -8.66 1.37
CA ASN A 438 9.38 -8.18 2.76
C ASN A 438 8.86 -9.23 3.74
N ASN A 439 8.25 -10.29 3.22
CA ASN A 439 7.75 -11.40 4.02
C ASN A 439 8.14 -12.72 3.37
N LEU A 440 9.31 -13.23 3.79
CA LEU A 440 9.86 -14.49 3.26
C LEU A 440 8.92 -15.67 3.52
N PHE A 441 8.26 -15.72 4.68
CA PHE A 441 7.30 -16.76 4.99
C PHE A 441 6.05 -16.68 4.12
N GLY A 442 5.61 -15.46 3.80
CA GLY A 442 4.50 -15.20 2.89
C GLY A 442 4.78 -15.66 1.46
N LEU A 443 6.03 -15.65 1.03
CA LEU A 443 6.40 -16.16 -0.29
C LEU A 443 6.17 -17.67 -0.41
N PHE A 444 6.41 -18.43 0.67
CA PHE A 444 6.19 -19.90 0.69
C PHE A 444 4.75 -20.30 1.00
N LYS A 445 4.00 -19.44 1.72
CA LYS A 445 2.61 -19.70 2.09
C LYS A 445 1.75 -18.44 1.91
N PRO A 446 1.59 -17.93 0.68
CA PRO A 446 0.99 -16.62 0.42
C PRO A 446 -0.47 -16.52 0.89
N MET A 447 -1.16 -17.64 0.94
CA MET A 447 -2.58 -17.71 1.34
C MET A 447 -2.78 -17.74 2.87
N ASN A 448 -1.73 -18.01 3.66
CA ASN A 448 -1.83 -18.21 5.11
C ASN A 448 -1.00 -17.20 5.91
N THR A 449 -0.68 -16.08 5.30
CA THR A 449 0.12 -15.02 5.92
C THR A 449 -0.70 -13.74 6.09
N SER A 450 -0.29 -12.90 7.04
CA SER A 450 -0.85 -11.56 7.24
C SER A 450 -0.43 -10.56 6.16
N GLY A 451 0.54 -10.91 5.31
CA GLY A 451 1.01 -10.07 4.22
C GLY A 451 1.81 -10.86 3.19
N PHE A 452 1.68 -10.45 1.96
CA PHE A 452 2.48 -10.90 0.83
C PHE A 452 3.09 -9.69 0.14
N ASN A 453 4.39 -9.73 -0.11
CA ASN A 453 5.06 -8.72 -0.91
C ASN A 453 6.06 -9.40 -1.86
N ALA A 454 6.08 -8.94 -3.09
CA ALA A 454 7.10 -9.30 -4.06
C ALA A 454 7.41 -8.12 -4.95
N ARG A 455 8.69 -7.88 -5.21
CA ARG A 455 9.17 -6.90 -6.18
C ARG A 455 10.21 -7.54 -7.08
N VAL A 456 10.06 -7.35 -8.37
CA VAL A 456 10.98 -7.85 -9.39
C VAL A 456 11.25 -6.74 -10.40
N GLY A 457 12.47 -6.66 -10.88
CA GLY A 457 12.83 -5.72 -11.95
C GLY A 457 14.16 -6.04 -12.59
N ILE A 458 14.36 -5.45 -13.76
CA ILE A 458 15.57 -5.58 -14.57
C ILE A 458 16.14 -4.18 -14.82
N VAL A 459 17.42 -4.00 -14.53
CA VAL A 459 18.18 -2.77 -14.77
C VAL A 459 19.26 -3.05 -15.81
N PHE A 460 19.26 -2.29 -16.87
CA PHE A 460 20.33 -2.30 -17.85
C PHE A 460 21.27 -1.12 -17.58
N ASN A 461 22.51 -1.41 -17.21
CA ASN A 461 23.56 -0.42 -17.00
C ASN A 461 24.28 -0.19 -18.33
N LEU A 462 24.07 0.98 -18.91
CA LEU A 462 24.64 1.35 -20.20
C LEU A 462 25.84 2.28 -19.98
N PHE A 463 26.85 2.17 -20.84
CA PHE A 463 28.06 3.00 -20.76
C PHE A 463 28.78 2.86 -19.42
N MET A 464 28.99 1.61 -18.97
CA MET A 464 29.87 1.37 -17.82
C MET A 464 31.28 1.82 -18.20
N PRO A 465 31.93 2.64 -17.37
CA PRO A 465 33.34 2.93 -17.58
C PRO A 465 34.12 1.61 -17.46
N GLU A 466 35.12 1.41 -18.33
CA GLU A 466 36.07 0.33 -18.12
C GLU A 466 36.65 0.47 -16.72
N ARG A 467 36.83 -0.65 -15.99
CA ARG A 467 37.34 -0.70 -14.60
C ARG A 467 38.80 -0.19 -14.55
N HIS A 468 39.04 1.07 -14.84
CA HIS A 468 40.32 1.70 -14.66
C HIS A 468 40.25 2.70 -13.51
N TYR A 469 40.86 2.27 -12.40
CA TYR A 469 41.24 3.04 -11.22
C TYR A 469 40.21 4.14 -10.80
N ILE A 470 39.42 3.78 -9.84
CA ILE A 470 38.80 4.76 -8.95
C ILE A 470 39.93 5.26 -8.05
N ASP A 471 40.21 6.57 -8.10
CA ASP A 471 41.14 7.18 -7.17
C ASP A 471 40.57 7.20 -5.75
N GLU A 472 41.35 7.64 -4.75
CA GLU A 472 40.89 7.75 -3.36
C GLU A 472 39.68 8.69 -3.17
N SER A 473 39.29 9.48 -4.18
CA SER A 473 38.10 10.34 -4.18
C SER A 473 36.84 9.62 -4.69
N GLY A 474 36.98 8.44 -5.28
CA GLY A 474 35.89 7.68 -5.89
C GLY A 474 35.40 8.26 -7.23
N ILE A 475 36.13 9.22 -7.81
CA ILE A 475 35.82 9.86 -9.08
C ILE A 475 36.70 9.23 -10.17
N PRO A 476 36.15 8.74 -11.28
CA PRO A 476 36.94 8.29 -12.41
C PRO A 476 37.83 9.38 -12.94
N GLU A 477 39.12 9.09 -13.23
CA GLU A 477 40.16 10.02 -13.67
C GLU A 477 39.81 10.85 -14.94
N TYR A 478 38.84 10.38 -15.74
CA TYR A 478 38.33 11.08 -16.93
C TYR A 478 37.23 12.12 -16.66
N LEU A 479 36.85 12.31 -15.37
CA LEU A 479 35.86 13.33 -14.96
C LEU A 479 36.51 14.47 -14.14
N GLU A 480 37.85 14.52 -14.05
CA GLU A 480 38.59 15.71 -13.64
C GLU A 480 38.61 16.72 -14.83
#